data_544ebb15b882e47cbb5d0b4671767e96
#
_entry.id   544ebb15b882e47cbb5d0b4671767e96
#
_cell.length_a   1.000
_cell.length_b   1.000
_cell.length_c   1.000
_cell.angle_alpha   90.00
_cell.angle_beta   90.00
_cell.angle_gamma   90.00
#
_symmetry.space_group_name_H-M   'P 1'
#
loop_
_entity.id
_entity.type
_entity.pdbx_description
1 polymer ?
#
loop_
_entity_poly.entity_id
_entity_poly.type
_entity_poly.pdbx_seq_one_letter_code
_entity_poly.pdbx_strand_id
1 'polypeptide(L)'
;MKANHGAHGVDGQTIEAFEERLGRNLYKLWNRMSSGSYFPPPVRGVEIPKGNDKNRKRLLGIPTVADRVAQAVVRNYLEAQVEPCFHPDSYAYRPSRSALDAIAAVRSRCWKYDWVLEFDIKGAFDHVDHELMMKAVRQHARCTWVELYVERWLKAPMMRGQEMVSRTQGTPQGGVLTPPTMLHTFLSCV
;
A
#
# COMPACT_ATOMS: atom_id res chain seq x y z
N MET A 1 8.98 -5.07 -8.72
CA MET A 1 8.68 -3.92 -9.61
C MET A 1 8.89 -4.26 -11.07
N LYS A 2 10.05 -4.78 -11.47
CA LYS A 2 10.36 -5.16 -12.87
C LYS A 2 9.35 -6.13 -13.48
N ALA A 3 9.02 -7.20 -12.78
CA ALA A 3 8.10 -8.24 -13.28
C ALA A 3 6.72 -7.72 -13.73
N ASN A 4 6.30 -6.56 -13.25
CA ASN A 4 4.97 -5.99 -13.54
C ASN A 4 5.04 -4.75 -14.45
N HIS A 5 6.17 -4.47 -15.11
CA HIS A 5 6.36 -3.31 -16.00
C HIS A 5 5.73 -2.02 -15.45
N GLY A 6 6.01 -1.71 -14.18
CA GLY A 6 5.33 -0.64 -13.46
C GLY A 6 5.54 0.73 -14.11
N ALA A 7 4.45 1.45 -14.32
CA ALA A 7 4.47 2.79 -14.90
C ALA A 7 5.27 3.80 -14.05
N HIS A 8 5.78 4.86 -14.68
CA HIS A 8 6.47 5.95 -14.00
C HIS A 8 5.52 6.82 -13.15
N GLY A 9 6.05 7.49 -12.12
CA GLY A 9 5.32 8.45 -11.30
C GLY A 9 5.19 9.83 -11.98
N VAL A 10 5.01 10.86 -11.15
CA VAL A 10 4.91 12.27 -11.62
C VAL A 10 6.22 12.80 -12.19
N ASP A 11 7.36 12.21 -11.81
CA ASP A 11 8.71 12.59 -12.26
C ASP A 11 9.07 12.05 -13.64
N GLY A 12 8.23 11.21 -14.25
CA GLY A 12 8.48 10.58 -15.53
C GLY A 12 9.62 9.54 -15.53
N GLN A 13 10.28 9.30 -14.38
CA GLN A 13 11.39 8.35 -14.31
C GLN A 13 10.89 6.92 -14.40
N THR A 14 11.35 6.17 -15.40
CA THR A 14 11.05 4.74 -15.58
C THR A 14 11.93 3.88 -14.66
N ILE A 15 11.59 2.60 -14.54
CA ILE A 15 12.39 1.64 -13.76
C ILE A 15 13.79 1.50 -14.38
N GLU A 16 13.88 1.43 -15.70
CA GLU A 16 15.14 1.31 -16.46
C GLU A 16 16.02 2.54 -16.21
N ALA A 17 15.48 3.74 -16.34
CA ALA A 17 16.19 4.99 -16.07
C ALA A 17 16.67 5.11 -14.60
N PHE A 18 15.91 4.55 -13.65
CA PHE A 18 16.34 4.47 -12.26
C PHE A 18 17.51 3.50 -12.09
N GLU A 19 17.51 2.38 -12.81
CA GLU A 19 18.54 1.34 -12.75
C GLU A 19 19.86 1.75 -13.38
N GLU A 20 19.86 2.54 -14.44
CA GLU A 20 21.09 3.04 -15.08
C GLU A 20 22.06 3.68 -14.07
N ARG A 21 21.53 4.26 -12.99
CA ARG A 21 22.31 4.88 -11.92
C ARG A 21 21.93 4.35 -10.55
N LEU A 22 21.66 3.05 -10.45
CA LEU A 22 21.07 2.41 -9.27
C LEU A 22 21.81 2.74 -7.97
N GLY A 23 23.12 2.57 -7.91
CA GLY A 23 23.91 2.84 -6.70
C GLY A 23 23.77 4.28 -6.23
N ARG A 24 23.87 5.26 -7.16
CA ARG A 24 23.71 6.68 -6.87
C ARG A 24 22.28 7.02 -6.39
N ASN A 25 21.28 6.44 -7.04
CA ASN A 25 19.88 6.68 -6.72
C ASN A 25 19.52 6.10 -5.35
N LEU A 26 19.95 4.88 -5.06
CA LEU A 26 19.76 4.25 -3.75
C LEU A 26 20.51 5.00 -2.64
N TYR A 27 21.76 5.42 -2.87
CA TYR A 27 22.55 6.17 -1.89
C TYR A 27 21.87 7.52 -1.57
N LYS A 28 21.39 8.24 -2.59
CA LYS A 28 20.64 9.48 -2.40
C LYS A 28 19.36 9.28 -1.60
N LEU A 29 18.62 8.23 -1.92
CA LEU A 29 17.39 7.87 -1.22
C LEU A 29 17.67 7.52 0.24
N TRP A 30 18.66 6.66 0.48
CA TRP A 30 19.07 6.24 1.81
C TRP A 30 19.48 7.43 2.68
N ASN A 31 20.34 8.33 2.19
CA ASN A 31 20.76 9.52 2.93
C ASN A 31 19.58 10.40 3.34
N ARG A 32 18.63 10.64 2.42
CA ARG A 32 17.44 11.45 2.69
C ARG A 32 16.49 10.76 3.67
N MET A 33 16.33 9.45 3.58
CA MET A 33 15.50 8.70 4.51
C MET A 33 16.14 8.62 5.89
N SER A 34 17.45 8.37 5.98
CA SER A 34 18.18 8.30 7.27
C SER A 34 18.18 9.63 8.04
N SER A 35 18.28 10.75 7.32
CA SER A 35 18.24 12.10 7.93
C SER A 35 16.83 12.62 8.20
N GLY A 36 15.78 11.87 7.85
CA GLY A 36 14.41 12.37 7.95
C GLY A 36 14.04 13.45 6.93
N SER A 37 14.91 13.75 5.95
CA SER A 37 14.69 14.80 4.94
C SER A 37 14.00 14.32 3.65
N TYR A 38 13.59 13.05 3.60
CA TYR A 38 12.83 12.54 2.48
C TYR A 38 11.35 12.93 2.59
N PHE A 39 10.86 13.66 1.61
CA PHE A 39 9.44 13.97 1.44
C PHE A 39 8.94 13.25 0.17
N PRO A 40 7.87 12.46 0.28
CA PRO A 40 7.29 11.78 -0.88
C PRO A 40 6.81 12.80 -1.92
N PRO A 41 7.12 12.59 -3.21
CA PRO A 41 6.51 13.37 -4.28
C PRO A 41 5.00 13.10 -4.35
N PRO A 42 4.23 13.98 -5.02
CA PRO A 42 2.83 13.71 -5.31
C PRO A 42 2.65 12.37 -6.03
N VAL A 43 1.56 11.67 -5.72
CA VAL A 43 1.21 10.42 -6.39
C VAL A 43 0.50 10.72 -7.69
N ARG A 44 0.92 10.13 -8.82
CA ARG A 44 0.25 10.30 -10.11
C ARG A 44 -1.06 9.51 -10.13
N GLY A 45 -2.20 10.21 -10.21
CA GLY A 45 -3.53 9.63 -10.33
C GLY A 45 -3.84 9.25 -11.78
N VAL A 46 -4.22 7.99 -12.02
CA VAL A 46 -4.65 7.47 -13.33
C VAL A 46 -6.00 6.79 -13.18
N GLU A 47 -6.97 7.22 -14.00
CA GLU A 47 -8.27 6.58 -14.03
C GLU A 47 -8.21 5.32 -14.89
N ILE A 48 -8.61 4.18 -14.32
CA ILE A 48 -8.70 2.91 -15.04
C ILE A 48 -10.14 2.35 -14.95
N PRO A 49 -10.63 1.66 -15.98
CA PRO A 49 -11.95 1.02 -15.95
C PRO A 49 -12.07 0.05 -14.77
N LYS A 50 -13.24 0.00 -14.14
CA LYS A 50 -13.53 -0.97 -13.08
C LYS A 50 -14.17 -2.23 -13.69
N GLY A 51 -13.40 -3.29 -13.82
CA GLY A 51 -13.85 -4.54 -14.42
C GLY A 51 -14.24 -4.37 -15.89
N ASN A 52 -15.33 -5.00 -16.32
CA ASN A 52 -15.84 -4.93 -17.68
C ASN A 52 -16.71 -3.68 -17.96
N ASP A 53 -17.02 -2.88 -16.95
CA ASP A 53 -17.84 -1.68 -17.09
C ASP A 53 -16.96 -0.47 -17.39
N LYS A 54 -16.95 -0.05 -18.66
CA LYS A 54 -16.17 1.13 -19.11
C LYS A 54 -16.65 2.46 -18.54
N ASN A 55 -17.90 2.52 -18.05
CA ASN A 55 -18.48 3.73 -17.48
C ASN A 55 -18.06 3.92 -16.01
N ARG A 56 -17.67 2.85 -15.33
CA ARG A 56 -17.18 2.91 -13.96
C ARG A 56 -15.66 2.96 -13.94
N LYS A 57 -15.11 4.01 -13.37
CA LYS A 57 -13.66 4.19 -13.25
C LYS A 57 -13.23 4.06 -11.80
N ARG A 58 -12.01 3.58 -11.60
CA ARG A 58 -11.30 3.64 -10.32
C ARG A 58 -10.03 4.47 -10.49
N LEU A 59 -9.69 5.25 -9.48
CA LEU A 59 -8.50 6.07 -9.46
C LEU A 59 -7.34 5.25 -8.89
N LEU A 60 -6.34 4.98 -9.72
CA LEU A 60 -5.11 4.31 -9.32
C LEU A 60 -4.04 5.36 -9.02
N GLY A 61 -3.37 5.23 -7.88
CA GLY A 61 -2.25 6.09 -7.51
C GLY A 61 -0.91 5.44 -7.86
N ILE A 62 -0.09 6.11 -8.67
CA ILE A 62 1.23 5.61 -9.08
C ILE A 62 2.32 6.47 -8.44
N PRO A 63 2.98 6.00 -7.36
CA PRO A 63 4.13 6.66 -6.77
C PRO A 63 5.35 6.62 -7.72
N THR A 64 6.32 7.51 -7.53
CA THR A 64 7.60 7.46 -8.26
C THR A 64 8.36 6.17 -7.97
N VAL A 65 9.32 5.81 -8.83
CA VAL A 65 10.13 4.60 -8.63
C VAL A 65 10.91 4.68 -7.33
N ALA A 66 11.51 5.83 -7.03
CA ALA A 66 12.23 6.07 -5.79
C ALA A 66 11.31 5.90 -4.57
N ASP A 67 10.08 6.42 -4.65
CA ASP A 67 9.10 6.32 -3.57
C ASP A 67 8.63 4.88 -3.34
N ARG A 68 8.43 4.11 -4.41
CA ARG A 68 8.11 2.67 -4.30
C ARG A 68 9.22 1.88 -3.63
N VAL A 69 10.49 2.24 -3.87
CA VAL A 69 11.64 1.63 -3.17
C VAL A 69 11.60 1.99 -1.68
N ALA A 70 11.39 3.27 -1.36
CA ALA A 70 11.27 3.75 0.02
C ALA A 70 10.13 3.04 0.77
N GLN A 71 8.96 2.95 0.15
CA GLN A 71 7.81 2.24 0.70
C GLN A 71 8.09 0.74 0.92
N ALA A 72 8.84 0.10 0.01
CA ALA A 72 9.20 -1.31 0.16
C ALA A 72 10.11 -1.55 1.38
N VAL A 73 11.03 -0.64 1.68
CA VAL A 73 11.89 -0.73 2.88
C VAL A 73 11.03 -0.69 4.15
N VAL A 74 10.13 0.29 4.24
CA VAL A 74 9.23 0.42 5.41
C VAL A 74 8.25 -0.75 5.49
N ARG A 75 7.72 -1.21 4.36
CA ARG A 75 6.87 -2.40 4.31
C ARG A 75 7.57 -3.63 4.87
N ASN A 76 8.79 -3.91 4.42
CA ASN A 76 9.53 -5.09 4.87
C ASN A 76 9.80 -5.07 6.38
N TYR A 77 10.05 -3.87 6.94
CA TYR A 77 10.18 -3.71 8.38
C TYR A 77 8.88 -3.98 9.11
N LEU A 78 7.77 -3.37 8.68
CA LEU A 78 6.46 -3.55 9.31
C LEU A 78 5.94 -4.98 9.16
N GLU A 79 6.11 -5.58 7.99
CA GLU A 79 5.64 -6.94 7.69
C GLU A 79 6.20 -7.96 8.69
N ALA A 80 7.48 -7.86 9.04
CA ALA A 80 8.09 -8.73 10.05
C ALA A 80 7.48 -8.57 11.45
N GLN A 81 6.97 -7.39 11.78
CA GLN A 81 6.35 -7.10 13.09
C GLN A 81 4.86 -7.50 13.14
N VAL A 82 4.15 -7.34 12.03
CA VAL A 82 2.69 -7.54 11.98
C VAL A 82 2.28 -8.94 11.54
N GLU A 83 3.12 -9.65 10.79
CA GLU A 83 2.81 -10.99 10.27
C GLU A 83 2.39 -11.98 11.38
N PRO A 84 3.05 -12.03 12.55
CA PRO A 84 2.62 -12.91 13.64
C PRO A 84 1.26 -12.58 14.26
N CYS A 85 0.77 -11.35 14.05
CA CYS A 85 -0.48 -10.88 14.63
C CYS A 85 -1.71 -11.17 13.75
N PHE A 86 -1.49 -11.57 12.49
CA PHE A 86 -2.60 -11.88 11.60
C PHE A 86 -3.32 -13.16 11.97
N HIS A 87 -4.65 -13.12 11.87
CA HIS A 87 -5.45 -14.32 12.03
C HIS A 87 -5.03 -15.40 11.00
N PRO A 88 -5.00 -16.70 11.38
CA PRO A 88 -4.62 -17.79 10.48
C PRO A 88 -5.41 -17.82 9.16
N ASP A 89 -6.65 -17.35 9.16
CA ASP A 89 -7.54 -17.29 8.00
C ASP A 89 -7.43 -15.98 7.21
N SER A 90 -6.48 -15.12 7.51
CA SER A 90 -6.17 -13.97 6.66
C SER A 90 -5.23 -14.41 5.55
N TYR A 91 -5.60 -14.22 4.29
CA TYR A 91 -4.85 -14.71 3.12
C TYR A 91 -4.31 -13.59 2.23
N ALA A 92 -4.96 -12.44 2.22
CA ALA A 92 -4.62 -11.36 1.28
C ALA A 92 -3.32 -10.65 1.66
N TYR A 93 -2.46 -10.38 0.68
CA TYR A 93 -1.22 -9.59 0.80
C TYR A 93 -0.22 -10.09 1.85
N ARG A 94 -0.27 -11.35 2.20
CA ARG A 94 0.64 -11.98 3.17
C ARG A 94 1.66 -12.88 2.47
N PRO A 95 2.92 -12.93 2.98
CA PRO A 95 3.91 -13.87 2.47
C PRO A 95 3.45 -15.33 2.65
N SER A 96 3.76 -16.16 1.69
CA SER A 96 3.43 -17.61 1.72
C SER A 96 1.93 -17.93 1.86
N ARG A 97 1.05 -16.99 1.54
CA ARG A 97 -0.40 -17.18 1.48
C ARG A 97 -0.90 -16.88 0.06
N SER A 98 -1.89 -17.63 -0.39
CA SER A 98 -2.44 -17.50 -1.73
C SER A 98 -3.97 -17.49 -1.73
N ALA A 99 -4.55 -17.04 -2.84
CA ALA A 99 -5.99 -17.13 -3.06
C ALA A 99 -6.46 -18.61 -3.11
N LEU A 100 -5.60 -19.52 -3.56
CA LEU A 100 -5.91 -20.96 -3.59
C LEU A 100 -6.05 -21.53 -2.18
N ASP A 101 -5.21 -21.08 -1.23
CA ASP A 101 -5.32 -21.50 0.18
C ASP A 101 -6.63 -21.01 0.79
N ALA A 102 -7.03 -19.76 0.47
CA ALA A 102 -8.32 -19.22 0.90
C ALA A 102 -9.49 -20.05 0.36
N ILE A 103 -9.47 -20.38 -0.94
CA ILE A 103 -10.50 -21.23 -1.57
C ILE A 103 -10.53 -22.60 -0.93
N ALA A 104 -9.39 -23.23 -0.66
CA ALA A 104 -9.30 -24.52 0.00
C ALA A 104 -9.93 -24.51 1.39
N ALA A 105 -9.65 -23.46 2.18
CA ALA A 105 -10.22 -23.27 3.51
C ALA A 105 -11.74 -23.07 3.44
N VAL A 106 -12.22 -22.20 2.56
CA VAL A 106 -13.68 -21.99 2.35
C VAL A 106 -14.35 -23.29 1.94
N ARG A 107 -13.82 -24.00 0.94
CA ARG A 107 -14.34 -25.29 0.49
C ARG A 107 -14.48 -26.31 1.62
N SER A 108 -13.42 -26.45 2.43
CA SER A 108 -13.41 -27.36 3.59
C SER A 108 -14.50 -27.01 4.62
N ARG A 109 -14.79 -25.74 4.82
CA ARG A 109 -15.79 -25.25 5.78
C ARG A 109 -17.21 -25.37 5.25
N CYS A 110 -17.44 -25.12 3.95
CA CYS A 110 -18.74 -25.32 3.31
C CYS A 110 -19.28 -26.77 3.40
N TRP A 111 -18.41 -27.76 3.61
CA TRP A 111 -18.84 -29.14 3.90
C TRP A 111 -19.28 -29.36 5.36
N LYS A 112 -19.05 -28.38 6.24
CA LYS A 112 -19.35 -28.50 7.68
C LYS A 112 -20.47 -27.57 8.14
N TYR A 113 -20.71 -26.49 7.42
CA TYR A 113 -21.67 -25.45 7.79
C TYR A 113 -22.65 -25.19 6.67
N ASP A 114 -23.92 -25.03 7.01
CA ASP A 114 -25.02 -24.83 6.05
C ASP A 114 -25.18 -23.39 5.60
N TRP A 115 -24.50 -22.43 6.29
CA TRP A 115 -24.65 -21.01 6.02
C TRP A 115 -23.30 -20.36 5.72
N VAL A 116 -23.31 -19.45 4.75
CA VAL A 116 -22.17 -18.59 4.40
C VAL A 116 -22.64 -17.15 4.45
N LEU A 117 -21.89 -16.32 5.17
CA LEU A 117 -22.08 -14.87 5.19
C LEU A 117 -20.92 -14.21 4.45
N GLU A 118 -21.22 -13.33 3.51
CA GLU A 118 -20.24 -12.57 2.74
C GLU A 118 -20.41 -11.08 3.08
N PHE A 119 -19.29 -10.42 3.39
CA PHE A 119 -19.23 -8.98 3.66
C PHE A 119 -18.15 -8.35 2.82
N ASP A 120 -18.44 -7.17 2.25
CA ASP A 120 -17.47 -6.34 1.54
C ASP A 120 -17.50 -4.91 2.09
N ILE A 121 -16.31 -4.33 2.31
CA ILE A 121 -16.18 -2.96 2.78
C ILE A 121 -16.11 -2.02 1.58
N LYS A 122 -17.20 -1.31 1.32
CA LYS A 122 -17.28 -0.38 0.20
C LYS A 122 -16.28 0.76 0.35
N GLY A 123 -15.37 0.87 -0.61
CA GLY A 123 -14.41 1.98 -0.67
C GLY A 123 -13.40 2.01 0.48
N ALA A 124 -13.00 0.85 1.01
CA ALA A 124 -12.08 0.76 2.15
C ALA A 124 -10.82 1.63 1.97
N PHE A 125 -10.20 1.60 0.79
CA PHE A 125 -9.00 2.38 0.50
C PHE A 125 -9.25 3.89 0.42
N ASP A 126 -10.46 4.31 0.07
CA ASP A 126 -10.80 5.72 -0.14
C ASP A 126 -11.25 6.41 1.15
N HIS A 127 -11.72 5.62 2.14
CA HIS A 127 -12.37 6.15 3.35
C HIS A 127 -11.65 5.82 4.65
N VAL A 128 -10.51 5.11 4.60
CA VAL A 128 -9.77 4.81 5.84
C VAL A 128 -9.31 6.09 6.52
N ASP A 129 -9.58 6.21 7.80
CA ASP A 129 -9.15 7.32 8.62
C ASP A 129 -7.63 7.26 8.87
N HIS A 130 -6.94 8.40 8.67
CA HIS A 130 -5.49 8.47 8.84
C HIS A 130 -5.07 8.29 10.30
N GLU A 131 -5.86 8.79 11.26
CA GLU A 131 -5.55 8.66 12.69
C GLU A 131 -5.66 7.20 13.15
N LEU A 132 -6.71 6.48 12.71
CA LEU A 132 -6.86 5.06 12.98
C LEU A 132 -5.70 4.25 12.37
N MET A 133 -5.31 4.57 11.14
CA MET A 133 -4.16 3.92 10.51
C MET A 133 -2.85 4.19 11.27
N MET A 134 -2.61 5.43 11.67
CA MET A 134 -1.43 5.78 12.46
C MET A 134 -1.44 5.14 13.86
N LYS A 135 -2.62 4.99 14.47
CA LYS A 135 -2.76 4.26 15.74
C LYS A 135 -2.33 2.80 15.58
N ALA A 136 -2.77 2.11 14.52
CA ALA A 136 -2.36 0.74 14.23
C ALA A 136 -0.85 0.64 13.93
N VAL A 137 -0.30 1.58 13.17
CA VAL A 137 1.15 1.63 12.91
C VAL A 137 1.94 1.78 14.19
N ARG A 138 1.58 2.72 15.07
CA ARG A 138 2.25 2.96 16.36
C ARG A 138 2.21 1.75 17.30
N GLN A 139 1.18 0.94 17.22
CA GLN A 139 1.07 -0.28 18.03
C GLN A 139 2.16 -1.30 17.69
N HIS A 140 2.64 -1.33 16.45
CA HIS A 140 3.58 -2.33 15.94
C HIS A 140 4.93 -1.74 15.51
N ALA A 141 4.97 -0.48 15.08
CA ALA A 141 6.21 0.18 14.74
C ALA A 141 6.98 0.53 16.01
N ARG A 142 8.06 -0.20 16.27
CA ARG A 142 8.99 0.11 17.39
C ARG A 142 10.00 1.21 17.02
N CYS A 143 9.74 1.96 15.97
CA CYS A 143 10.66 2.93 15.41
C CYS A 143 9.92 4.16 14.89
N THR A 144 10.21 5.33 15.47
CA THR A 144 9.62 6.63 15.09
C THR A 144 9.87 7.01 13.64
N TRP A 145 10.96 6.51 13.06
CA TRP A 145 11.29 6.69 11.64
C TRP A 145 10.21 6.07 10.71
N VAL A 146 9.68 4.91 11.06
CA VAL A 146 8.59 4.25 10.32
C VAL A 146 7.31 5.08 10.40
N GLU A 147 6.95 5.54 11.59
CA GLU A 147 5.77 6.38 11.80
C GLU A 147 5.85 7.66 10.95
N LEU A 148 7.00 8.34 10.97
CA LEU A 148 7.25 9.55 10.19
C LEU A 148 6.96 9.34 8.70
N TYR A 149 7.44 8.25 8.11
CA TYR A 149 7.28 8.01 6.68
C TYR A 149 5.88 7.54 6.32
N VAL A 150 5.26 6.69 7.13
CA VAL A 150 3.87 6.30 6.90
C VAL A 150 2.96 7.53 6.93
N GLU A 151 3.11 8.41 7.92
CA GLU A 151 2.34 9.65 8.00
C GLU A 151 2.54 10.54 6.77
N ARG A 152 3.78 10.70 6.30
CA ARG A 152 4.08 11.47 5.09
C ARG A 152 3.44 10.89 3.84
N TRP A 153 3.41 9.57 3.69
CA TRP A 153 2.74 8.92 2.54
C TRP A 153 1.22 9.04 2.61
N LEU A 154 0.63 8.96 3.78
CA LEU A 154 -0.81 9.19 3.95
C LEU A 154 -1.20 10.61 3.53
N LYS A 155 -0.40 11.60 3.92
CA LYS A 155 -0.62 13.02 3.61
C LYS A 155 -0.14 13.44 2.21
N ALA A 156 0.59 12.57 1.50
CA ALA A 156 1.11 12.89 0.17
C ALA A 156 -0.04 13.22 -0.80
N PRO A 157 0.01 14.38 -1.49
CA PRO A 157 -1.05 14.77 -2.40
C PRO A 157 -1.09 13.86 -3.64
N MET A 158 -2.23 13.85 -4.32
CA MET A 158 -2.40 13.16 -5.60
C MET A 158 -2.50 14.18 -6.73
N MET A 159 -1.76 13.95 -7.80
CA MET A 159 -1.84 14.74 -9.03
C MET A 159 -2.83 14.07 -9.98
N ARG A 160 -3.94 14.74 -10.26
CA ARG A 160 -4.98 14.32 -11.20
C ARG A 160 -4.96 15.25 -12.40
N GLY A 161 -4.34 14.79 -13.49
CA GLY A 161 -4.01 15.68 -14.62
C GLY A 161 -3.01 16.75 -14.18
N GLN A 162 -3.42 18.02 -14.22
CA GLN A 162 -2.62 19.16 -13.73
C GLN A 162 -3.04 19.64 -12.33
N GLU A 163 -4.07 19.08 -11.76
CA GLU A 163 -4.60 19.48 -10.47
C GLU A 163 -3.98 18.66 -9.34
N MET A 164 -3.57 19.35 -8.27
CA MET A 164 -3.04 18.73 -7.05
C MET A 164 -4.15 18.64 -6.02
N VAL A 165 -4.54 17.42 -5.67
CA VAL A 165 -5.59 17.12 -4.71
C VAL A 165 -4.97 16.65 -3.40
N SER A 166 -5.18 17.41 -2.32
CA SER A 166 -4.79 17.02 -0.97
C SER A 166 -5.73 15.93 -0.44
N ARG A 167 -5.20 15.05 0.41
CA ARG A 167 -5.97 13.98 1.02
C ARG A 167 -5.96 14.11 2.54
N THR A 168 -7.15 14.02 3.12
CA THR A 168 -7.37 14.02 4.57
C THR A 168 -7.77 12.62 5.08
N GLN A 169 -8.13 11.73 4.17
CA GLN A 169 -8.50 10.34 4.44
C GLN A 169 -8.12 9.44 3.26
N GLY A 170 -8.18 8.16 3.44
CA GLY A 170 -7.90 7.17 2.42
C GLY A 170 -6.41 7.02 2.09
N THR A 171 -6.11 6.05 1.24
CA THR A 171 -4.76 5.78 0.74
C THR A 171 -4.79 5.54 -0.76
N PRO A 172 -3.71 5.86 -1.51
CA PRO A 172 -3.70 5.61 -2.95
C PRO A 172 -3.76 4.11 -3.21
N GLN A 173 -4.73 3.70 -4.03
CA GLN A 173 -4.74 2.33 -4.55
C GLN A 173 -3.53 2.16 -5.48
N GLY A 174 -2.63 1.23 -5.15
CA GLY A 174 -1.40 0.97 -5.92
C GLY A 174 -0.09 1.33 -5.20
N GLY A 175 -0.15 1.91 -4.00
CA GLY A 175 1.02 2.05 -3.13
C GLY A 175 1.52 0.69 -2.63
N VAL A 176 2.83 0.54 -2.47
CA VAL A 176 3.46 -0.72 -2.03
C VAL A 176 3.17 -1.00 -0.55
N LEU A 177 3.04 0.05 0.25
CA LEU A 177 2.81 -0.03 1.69
C LEU A 177 1.33 -0.19 2.05
N THR A 178 0.42 0.33 1.22
CA THR A 178 -1.00 0.42 1.49
C THR A 178 -1.67 -0.91 1.88
N PRO A 179 -1.50 -2.03 1.14
CA PRO A 179 -2.20 -3.27 1.49
C PRO A 179 -1.86 -3.83 2.87
N PRO A 180 -0.59 -3.95 3.29
CA PRO A 180 -0.25 -4.48 4.61
C PRO A 180 -0.73 -3.58 5.77
N THR A 181 -0.58 -2.26 5.64
CA THR A 181 -1.01 -1.33 6.69
C THR A 181 -2.52 -1.27 6.83
N MET A 182 -3.25 -1.31 5.72
CA MET A 182 -4.71 -1.36 5.72
C MET A 182 -5.24 -2.63 6.37
N LEU A 183 -4.71 -3.79 5.96
CA LEU A 183 -5.14 -5.07 6.51
C LEU A 183 -4.95 -5.10 8.03
N HIS A 184 -3.83 -4.53 8.50
CA HIS A 184 -3.57 -4.44 9.94
C HIS A 184 -4.53 -3.50 10.66
N THR A 185 -4.84 -2.33 10.09
CA THR A 185 -5.79 -1.36 10.68
C THR A 185 -7.15 -2.02 10.93
N PHE A 186 -7.65 -2.80 9.98
CA PHE A 186 -8.91 -3.53 10.15
C PHE A 186 -8.84 -4.61 11.24
N LEU A 187 -7.71 -5.29 11.39
CA LEU A 187 -7.55 -6.35 12.39
C LEU A 187 -7.28 -5.83 13.80
N SER A 188 -6.76 -4.62 13.94
CA SER A 188 -6.50 -3.99 15.25
C SER A 188 -7.74 -3.31 15.83
N CYS A 189 -8.80 -3.16 15.05
CA CYS A 189 -10.07 -2.56 15.48
C CYS A 189 -11.13 -3.59 15.90
N VAL A 190 -10.81 -4.89 15.84
CA VAL A 190 -11.62 -6.02 16.29
C VAL A 190 -10.93 -6.66 17.47
#